data_7dffb7d0d80e0a3d65378f79e9dc5a10
#
_entry.id   7dffb7d0d80e0a3d65378f79e9dc5a10
#
_cell.length_a   1.000
_cell.length_b   1.000
_cell.length_c   1.000
_cell.angle_alpha   90.00
_cell.angle_beta   90.00
_cell.angle_gamma   90.00
#
_symmetry.space_group_name_H-M   'P 1'
#
loop_
_entity.id
_entity.type
_entity.pdbx_description
1 polymer ?
#
loop_
_entity_poly.entity_id
_entity_poly.type
_entity_poly.pdbx_seq_one_letter_code
_entity_poly.pdbx_strand_id
1 'polypeptide(L)'
;MEQGIFQRRMAIALLLVILIGWVWMGCSSKVKERRGEPVTSEWRGSGKYYHFDDVFVPGELNYKQNKSFIYETPRFKTGLMIFSKWWLDVGSLIDFFTYHMEKDNWKLVNSFRGKESILNFSKPDKTCTIRITEKWYGTTEVEIRVGPLGEKKM
;
A
#
# COMPACT_ATOMS: atom_id res chain seq x y z
N MET A 1 -3.46 54.10 47.52
CA MET A 1 -4.27 53.01 46.85
C MET A 1 -4.18 53.04 45.33
N GLU A 2 -3.51 54.02 44.70
CA GLU A 2 -3.43 54.12 43.22
C GLU A 2 -2.28 53.38 42.58
N GLN A 3 -1.23 53.10 43.28
CA GLN A 3 -0.02 52.45 42.72
C GLN A 3 -0.26 50.97 42.32
N GLY A 4 -1.15 50.25 42.96
CA GLY A 4 -1.43 48.86 42.67
C GLY A 4 -2.23 48.64 41.39
N ILE A 5 -3.02 49.61 40.95
CA ILE A 5 -3.87 49.53 39.75
C ILE A 5 -3.00 49.76 38.50
N PHE A 6 -2.01 50.63 38.57
CA PHE A 6 -1.08 50.95 37.50
C PHE A 6 -0.15 49.76 37.18
N GLN A 7 0.40 49.10 38.21
CA GLN A 7 1.22 47.89 38.03
C GLN A 7 0.45 46.73 37.45
N ARG A 8 -0.82 46.52 37.89
CA ARG A 8 -1.66 45.46 37.32
C ARG A 8 -2.03 45.68 35.84
N ARG A 9 -2.25 46.94 35.44
CA ARG A 9 -2.54 47.31 34.06
C ARG A 9 -1.28 47.11 33.15
N MET A 10 -0.11 47.47 33.66
CA MET A 10 1.14 47.22 32.93
C MET A 10 1.46 45.72 32.77
N ALA A 11 1.22 44.90 33.79
CA ALA A 11 1.41 43.47 33.73
C ALA A 11 0.46 42.78 32.73
N ILE A 12 -0.79 43.23 32.67
CA ILE A 12 -1.79 42.69 31.69
C ILE A 12 -1.44 43.12 30.27
N ALA A 13 -0.96 44.35 30.06
CA ALA A 13 -0.54 44.81 28.76
C ALA A 13 0.71 44.05 28.24
N LEU A 14 1.65 43.70 29.10
CA LEU A 14 2.84 42.92 28.77
C LEU A 14 2.47 41.46 28.42
N LEU A 15 1.53 40.86 29.16
CA LEU A 15 1.03 39.52 28.87
C LEU A 15 0.30 39.45 27.53
N LEU A 16 -0.49 40.48 27.17
CA LEU A 16 -1.17 40.55 25.88
C LEU A 16 -0.19 40.69 24.70
N VAL A 17 0.89 41.45 24.87
CA VAL A 17 1.92 41.56 23.82
C VAL A 17 2.66 40.25 23.57
N ILE A 18 2.92 39.45 24.62
CA ILE A 18 3.56 38.14 24.52
C ILE A 18 2.63 37.15 23.81
N LEU A 19 1.33 37.19 24.09
CA LEU A 19 0.35 36.31 23.40
C LEU A 19 0.19 36.63 21.92
N ILE A 20 0.28 37.89 21.51
CA ILE A 20 0.19 38.32 20.11
C ILE A 20 1.47 37.94 19.33
N GLY A 21 2.63 37.93 19.97
CA GLY A 21 3.91 37.55 19.34
C GLY A 21 4.00 36.09 18.92
N TRP A 22 3.18 35.18 19.50
CA TRP A 22 3.19 33.76 19.17
C TRP A 22 2.32 33.38 17.97
N VAL A 23 1.47 34.29 17.51
CA VAL A 23 0.58 34.05 16.36
C VAL A 23 1.29 34.27 15.03
N TRP A 24 2.47 34.89 14.99
CA TRP A 24 3.18 35.22 13.76
C TRP A 24 4.28 34.23 13.38
N MET A 25 4.43 33.13 14.12
CA MET A 25 5.21 31.99 13.65
C MET A 25 4.31 31.13 12.76
N GLY A 26 3.79 31.73 11.70
CA GLY A 26 3.16 31.04 10.60
C GLY A 26 4.16 30.07 9.99
N CYS A 27 3.95 28.77 10.21
CA CYS A 27 4.53 27.72 9.41
C CYS A 27 4.26 28.02 7.95
N SER A 28 5.24 28.57 7.25
CA SER A 28 5.30 28.52 5.80
C SER A 28 5.47 27.05 5.42
N SER A 29 4.37 26.31 5.35
CA SER A 29 4.33 25.04 4.66
C SER A 29 4.59 25.33 3.19
N LYS A 30 5.84 25.25 2.77
CA LYS A 30 6.18 25.09 1.36
C LYS A 30 5.40 23.87 0.91
N VAL A 31 4.29 24.10 0.23
CA VAL A 31 3.69 23.11 -0.66
C VAL A 31 4.77 22.80 -1.69
N LYS A 32 5.54 21.77 -1.41
CA LYS A 32 6.47 21.20 -2.36
C LYS A 32 5.59 20.55 -3.42
N GLU A 33 5.35 21.32 -4.49
CA GLU A 33 4.80 20.79 -5.72
C GLU A 33 5.61 19.55 -6.08
N ARG A 34 5.04 18.39 -5.87
CA ARG A 34 5.63 17.11 -6.30
C ARG A 34 5.55 17.06 -7.83
N ARG A 35 6.44 17.81 -8.45
CA ARG A 35 6.82 17.55 -9.83
C ARG A 35 7.43 16.15 -9.83
N GLY A 36 6.75 15.21 -10.50
CA GLY A 36 7.06 13.78 -10.59
C GLY A 36 8.54 13.42 -10.46
N GLU A 37 9.01 13.29 -9.23
CA GLU A 37 10.19 12.49 -8.99
C GLU A 37 9.75 11.04 -9.26
N PRO A 38 10.50 10.29 -10.07
CA PRO A 38 10.23 8.87 -10.22
C PRO A 38 10.26 8.29 -8.81
N VAL A 39 9.17 7.61 -8.43
CA VAL A 39 9.06 6.85 -7.17
C VAL A 39 10.07 5.72 -7.26
N THR A 40 11.36 6.08 -7.13
CA THR A 40 12.48 5.17 -7.23
C THR A 40 12.99 4.93 -5.83
N SER A 41 12.93 3.71 -5.43
CA SER A 41 13.75 3.02 -4.44
C SER A 41 13.14 2.52 -3.13
N GLU A 42 12.08 3.09 -2.59
CA GLU A 42 11.54 2.57 -1.32
C GLU A 42 10.61 1.36 -1.49
N TRP A 43 10.02 1.18 -2.67
CA TRP A 43 9.09 0.08 -2.98
C TRP A 43 9.75 -1.23 -3.40
N ARG A 44 11.07 -1.27 -3.43
CA ARG A 44 11.84 -2.52 -3.59
C ARG A 44 11.89 -3.31 -2.29
N GLY A 45 10.80 -3.27 -1.49
CA GLY A 45 10.68 -3.96 -0.23
C GLY A 45 11.16 -5.41 -0.32
N SER A 46 11.70 -5.91 0.77
CA SER A 46 12.06 -7.32 0.88
C SER A 46 10.83 -8.18 0.63
N GLY A 47 10.97 -9.20 -0.18
CA GLY A 47 9.91 -10.15 -0.48
C GLY A 47 10.48 -11.53 -0.72
N LYS A 48 9.62 -12.46 -1.02
CA LYS A 48 10.03 -13.83 -1.36
C LYS A 48 9.03 -14.49 -2.30
N TYR A 49 9.51 -15.47 -3.04
CA TYR A 49 8.68 -16.42 -3.76
C TYR A 49 8.20 -17.52 -2.79
N TYR A 50 6.97 -17.95 -2.92
CA TYR A 50 6.40 -19.04 -2.11
C TYR A 50 6.30 -20.33 -2.93
N HIS A 51 5.15 -20.57 -3.53
CA HIS A 51 4.91 -21.77 -4.33
C HIS A 51 5.11 -21.53 -5.83
N PHE A 52 5.09 -20.28 -6.25
CA PHE A 52 5.30 -19.85 -7.63
C PHE A 52 6.59 -19.02 -7.67
N ASP A 53 7.52 -19.41 -8.52
CA ASP A 53 8.85 -18.80 -8.70
C ASP A 53 8.85 -17.50 -9.51
N ASP A 54 7.66 -17.12 -9.98
CA ASP A 54 7.42 -15.91 -10.75
C ASP A 54 6.30 -15.01 -10.15
N VAL A 55 5.97 -15.22 -8.89
CA VAL A 55 5.05 -14.36 -8.13
C VAL A 55 5.75 -13.91 -6.84
N PHE A 56 6.37 -12.74 -6.92
CA PHE A 56 7.09 -12.15 -5.79
C PHE A 56 6.10 -11.51 -4.82
N VAL A 57 6.18 -11.88 -3.53
CA VAL A 57 5.24 -11.47 -2.49
C VAL A 57 5.96 -10.64 -1.44
N PRO A 58 5.38 -9.50 -0.97
CA PRO A 58 5.96 -8.70 0.12
C PRO A 58 6.28 -9.54 1.35
N GLY A 59 7.50 -9.40 1.88
CA GLY A 59 7.97 -10.18 3.03
C GLY A 59 7.22 -9.90 4.32
N GLU A 60 6.55 -8.78 4.41
CA GLU A 60 5.73 -8.36 5.56
C GLU A 60 4.36 -9.05 5.62
N LEU A 61 3.89 -9.65 4.52
CA LEU A 61 2.63 -10.39 4.48
C LEU A 61 2.75 -11.75 5.16
N ASN A 62 1.78 -12.08 6.00
CA ASN A 62 1.69 -13.35 6.70
C ASN A 62 0.91 -14.37 5.86
N TYR A 63 1.57 -15.42 5.42
CA TYR A 63 0.97 -16.52 4.68
C TYR A 63 -0.02 -17.32 5.53
N LYS A 64 -1.21 -17.57 4.99
CA LYS A 64 -2.29 -18.34 5.63
C LYS A 64 -2.39 -19.72 4.99
N GLN A 65 -1.52 -20.62 5.39
CA GLN A 65 -1.44 -21.97 4.83
C GLN A 65 -2.78 -22.73 4.87
N ASN A 66 -3.51 -22.61 5.98
CA ASN A 66 -4.81 -23.29 6.16
C ASN A 66 -5.95 -22.76 5.27
N LYS A 67 -5.75 -21.63 4.60
CA LYS A 67 -6.68 -21.01 3.65
C LYS A 67 -6.17 -21.08 2.22
N SER A 68 -4.95 -21.57 2.03
CA SER A 68 -4.28 -21.65 0.74
C SER A 68 -4.35 -23.07 0.19
N PHE A 69 -4.29 -23.15 -1.11
CA PHE A 69 -4.39 -24.43 -1.84
C PHE A 69 -3.46 -24.38 -3.05
N ILE A 70 -2.63 -25.41 -3.22
CA ILE A 70 -1.74 -25.57 -4.37
C ILE A 70 -2.00 -26.95 -4.99
N TYR A 71 -2.18 -26.97 -6.28
CA TYR A 71 -2.29 -28.18 -7.07
C TYR A 71 -1.21 -28.18 -8.14
N GLU A 72 -0.44 -29.25 -8.19
CA GLU A 72 0.72 -29.36 -9.08
C GLU A 72 0.66 -30.69 -9.85
N THR A 73 0.88 -30.60 -11.15
CA THR A 73 1.00 -31.73 -12.07
C THR A 73 2.26 -31.56 -12.90
N PRO A 74 2.73 -32.61 -13.61
CA PRO A 74 3.84 -32.47 -14.52
C PRO A 74 3.62 -31.44 -15.65
N ARG A 75 2.38 -31.07 -15.93
CA ARG A 75 2.03 -30.15 -17.03
C ARG A 75 1.78 -28.72 -16.58
N PHE A 76 1.23 -28.52 -15.40
CA PHE A 76 0.92 -27.20 -14.91
C PHE A 76 0.81 -27.17 -13.38
N LYS A 77 1.00 -25.98 -12.85
CA LYS A 77 0.82 -25.66 -11.44
C LYS A 77 -0.24 -24.57 -11.29
N THR A 78 -1.20 -24.79 -10.42
CA THR A 78 -2.26 -23.82 -10.12
C THR A 78 -2.46 -23.71 -8.61
N GLY A 79 -3.05 -22.62 -8.16
CA GLY A 79 -3.33 -22.49 -6.74
C GLY A 79 -3.89 -21.15 -6.34
N LEU A 80 -4.25 -21.14 -5.08
CA LEU A 80 -4.73 -20.00 -4.32
C LEU A 80 -3.83 -19.81 -3.11
N MET A 81 -3.22 -18.64 -2.99
CA MET A 81 -2.45 -18.25 -1.82
C MET A 81 -3.14 -17.09 -1.12
N ILE A 82 -3.37 -17.23 0.18
CA ILE A 82 -3.97 -16.19 1.01
C ILE A 82 -2.92 -15.64 1.98
N PHE A 83 -2.86 -14.33 2.05
CA PHE A 83 -2.00 -13.59 2.97
C PHE A 83 -2.80 -12.57 3.75
N SER A 84 -2.30 -12.14 4.89
CA SER A 84 -2.89 -11.01 5.60
C SER A 84 -1.85 -10.24 6.41
N LYS A 85 -2.13 -8.95 6.63
CA LYS A 85 -1.34 -8.08 7.50
C LYS A 85 -2.25 -6.99 8.06
N TRP A 86 -1.98 -6.55 9.28
CA TRP A 86 -2.63 -5.39 9.88
C TRP A 86 -2.06 -4.09 9.32
N TRP A 87 -2.93 -3.12 9.08
CA TRP A 87 -2.57 -1.72 8.73
C TRP A 87 -1.62 -1.58 7.53
N LEU A 88 -1.81 -2.38 6.50
CA LEU A 88 -1.02 -2.30 5.29
C LEU A 88 -1.76 -1.49 4.23
N ASP A 89 -1.07 -0.48 3.68
CA ASP A 89 -1.63 0.39 2.66
C ASP A 89 -1.88 -0.34 1.34
N VAL A 90 -3.13 -0.27 0.86
CA VAL A 90 -3.55 -0.94 -0.38
C VAL A 90 -2.85 -0.36 -1.61
N GLY A 91 -2.62 0.96 -1.62
CA GLY A 91 -1.92 1.62 -2.73
C GLY A 91 -0.51 1.08 -2.90
N SER A 92 0.21 0.98 -1.80
CA SER A 92 1.55 0.41 -1.73
C SER A 92 1.63 -1.01 -2.24
N LEU A 93 0.65 -1.85 -1.89
CA LEU A 93 0.57 -3.23 -2.37
C LEU A 93 0.34 -3.30 -3.88
N ILE A 94 -0.53 -2.45 -4.41
CA ILE A 94 -0.80 -2.38 -5.85
C ILE A 94 0.48 -2.03 -6.61
N ASP A 95 1.21 -1.02 -6.15
CA ASP A 95 2.45 -0.57 -6.78
C ASP A 95 3.54 -1.64 -6.70
N PHE A 96 3.68 -2.29 -5.53
CA PHE A 96 4.59 -3.41 -5.34
C PHE A 96 4.31 -4.55 -6.33
N PHE A 97 3.07 -5.05 -6.37
CA PHE A 97 2.73 -6.15 -7.24
C PHE A 97 2.86 -5.76 -8.72
N THR A 98 2.42 -4.57 -9.10
CA THR A 98 2.57 -4.12 -10.49
C THR A 98 4.04 -4.14 -10.92
N TYR A 99 4.94 -3.57 -10.12
CA TYR A 99 6.35 -3.52 -10.41
C TYR A 99 7.00 -4.92 -10.50
N HIS A 100 6.77 -5.77 -9.49
CA HIS A 100 7.44 -7.07 -9.43
C HIS A 100 6.86 -8.07 -10.44
N MET A 101 5.56 -8.04 -10.71
CA MET A 101 4.94 -8.88 -11.73
C MET A 101 5.47 -8.53 -13.13
N GLU A 102 5.59 -7.24 -13.45
CA GLU A 102 6.21 -6.81 -14.71
C GLU A 102 7.67 -7.28 -14.83
N LYS A 103 8.44 -7.16 -13.76
CA LYS A 103 9.83 -7.64 -13.69
C LYS A 103 9.93 -9.15 -13.94
N ASP A 104 8.95 -9.92 -13.47
CA ASP A 104 8.86 -11.36 -13.66
C ASP A 104 8.14 -11.74 -14.97
N ASN A 105 8.07 -10.80 -15.93
CA ASN A 105 7.51 -10.97 -17.28
C ASN A 105 5.99 -11.27 -17.31
N TRP A 106 5.25 -10.83 -16.29
CA TRP A 106 3.81 -10.80 -16.36
C TRP A 106 3.33 -9.54 -17.07
N LYS A 107 2.30 -9.67 -17.89
CA LYS A 107 1.63 -8.54 -18.52
C LYS A 107 0.38 -8.19 -17.73
N LEU A 108 0.28 -6.94 -17.26
CA LEU A 108 -0.95 -6.43 -16.67
C LEU A 108 -2.04 -6.36 -17.74
N VAL A 109 -3.14 -7.07 -17.53
CA VAL A 109 -4.30 -7.10 -18.43
C VAL A 109 -5.27 -5.98 -18.06
N ASN A 110 -5.63 -5.91 -16.79
CA ASN A 110 -6.48 -4.85 -16.24
C ASN A 110 -6.29 -4.70 -14.73
N SER A 111 -6.70 -3.54 -14.23
CA SER A 111 -6.67 -3.20 -12.81
C SER A 111 -7.98 -2.51 -12.44
N PHE A 112 -8.62 -2.97 -11.39
CA PHE A 112 -9.82 -2.36 -10.80
C PHE A 112 -9.49 -1.87 -9.40
N ARG A 113 -9.92 -0.66 -9.07
CA ARG A 113 -9.74 -0.06 -7.75
C ARG A 113 -11.10 0.31 -7.18
N GLY A 114 -11.41 -0.15 -5.97
CA GLY A 114 -12.65 0.09 -5.27
C GLY A 114 -12.57 -0.40 -3.83
N LYS A 115 -13.68 -0.87 -3.29
CA LYS A 115 -13.73 -1.54 -1.99
C LYS A 115 -12.79 -2.76 -1.95
N GLU A 116 -12.66 -3.42 -3.07
CA GLU A 116 -11.64 -4.43 -3.36
C GLU A 116 -10.81 -3.94 -4.54
N SER A 117 -9.52 -4.15 -4.49
CA SER A 117 -8.63 -3.90 -5.62
C SER A 117 -8.26 -5.22 -6.27
N ILE A 118 -8.37 -5.29 -7.60
CA ILE A 118 -8.12 -6.50 -8.37
C ILE A 118 -7.12 -6.17 -9.47
N LEU A 119 -6.02 -6.92 -9.52
CA LEU A 119 -5.01 -6.86 -10.56
C LEU A 119 -5.03 -8.19 -11.32
N ASN A 120 -5.23 -8.16 -12.62
CA ASN A 120 -5.19 -9.33 -13.47
C ASN A 120 -3.97 -9.28 -14.38
N PHE A 121 -3.15 -10.31 -14.29
CA PHE A 121 -1.95 -10.49 -15.07
C PHE A 121 -2.03 -11.74 -15.95
N SER A 122 -1.30 -11.74 -17.06
CA SER A 122 -1.20 -12.89 -17.96
C SER A 122 0.24 -13.13 -18.40
N LYS A 123 0.53 -14.40 -18.64
CA LYS A 123 1.64 -14.94 -19.41
C LYS A 123 1.09 -15.78 -20.56
N PRO A 124 1.90 -16.24 -21.51
CA PRO A 124 1.40 -17.06 -22.64
C PRO A 124 0.67 -18.33 -22.22
N ASP A 125 1.03 -18.92 -21.09
CA ASP A 125 0.57 -20.22 -20.59
C ASP A 125 -0.32 -20.13 -19.35
N LYS A 126 -0.36 -18.98 -18.66
CA LYS A 126 -1.04 -18.86 -17.37
C LYS A 126 -1.53 -17.45 -17.05
N THR A 127 -2.45 -17.38 -16.09
CA THR A 127 -2.99 -16.13 -15.57
C THR A 127 -2.73 -16.01 -14.07
N CYS A 128 -2.63 -14.79 -13.58
CA CYS A 128 -2.55 -14.49 -12.16
C CYS A 128 -3.54 -13.36 -11.81
N THR A 129 -4.41 -13.61 -10.85
CA THR A 129 -5.31 -12.60 -10.28
C THR A 129 -4.88 -12.32 -8.86
N ILE A 130 -4.61 -11.06 -8.56
CA ILE A 130 -4.29 -10.58 -7.20
C ILE A 130 -5.45 -9.71 -6.75
N ARG A 131 -6.13 -10.14 -5.67
CA ARG A 131 -7.19 -9.40 -5.02
C ARG A 131 -6.69 -8.88 -3.68
N ILE A 132 -6.87 -7.60 -3.43
CA ILE A 132 -6.50 -6.93 -2.18
C ILE A 132 -7.77 -6.37 -1.57
N THR A 133 -8.09 -6.82 -0.36
CA THR A 133 -9.31 -6.43 0.38
C THR A 133 -8.93 -5.87 1.73
N GLU A 134 -9.31 -4.63 2.01
CA GLU A 134 -9.22 -4.07 3.34
C GLU A 134 -10.47 -4.42 4.15
N LYS A 135 -10.29 -5.13 5.25
CA LYS A 135 -11.38 -5.50 6.16
C LYS A 135 -11.68 -4.33 7.09
N TRP A 136 -12.94 -4.18 7.47
CA TRP A 136 -13.41 -3.08 8.32
C TRP A 136 -12.68 -2.96 9.67
N TYR A 137 -12.04 -4.02 10.13
CA TYR A 137 -11.24 -4.06 11.36
C TYR A 137 -9.75 -3.81 11.13
N GLY A 138 -9.37 -3.23 9.99
CA GLY A 138 -8.00 -2.78 9.70
C GLY A 138 -7.02 -3.86 9.22
N THR A 139 -7.49 -5.07 8.91
CA THR A 139 -6.64 -6.12 8.30
C THR A 139 -6.74 -6.04 6.78
N THR A 140 -5.61 -5.98 6.11
CA THR A 140 -5.53 -6.15 4.66
C THR A 140 -5.30 -7.62 4.33
N GLU A 141 -6.18 -8.19 3.52
CA GLU A 141 -6.09 -9.56 3.00
C GLU A 141 -5.70 -9.51 1.52
N VAL A 142 -4.72 -10.31 1.15
CA VAL A 142 -4.25 -10.45 -0.23
C VAL A 142 -4.49 -11.89 -0.67
N GLU A 143 -5.26 -12.04 -1.72
CA GLU A 143 -5.56 -13.31 -2.37
C GLU A 143 -4.86 -13.36 -3.73
N ILE A 144 -4.01 -14.35 -3.95
CA ILE A 144 -3.27 -14.55 -5.19
C ILE A 144 -3.72 -15.87 -5.81
N ARG A 145 -4.33 -15.80 -6.97
CA ARG A 145 -4.77 -16.97 -7.76
C ARG A 145 -3.92 -17.10 -9.00
N VAL A 146 -3.28 -18.24 -9.17
CA VAL A 146 -2.53 -18.59 -10.38
C VAL A 146 -3.17 -19.80 -11.02
N GLY A 147 -3.41 -19.75 -12.32
CA GLY A 147 -4.01 -20.83 -13.07
C GLY A 147 -3.59 -20.84 -14.52
N PRO A 148 -3.81 -21.96 -15.24
CA PRO A 148 -3.54 -22.03 -16.66
C PRO A 148 -4.43 -21.04 -17.43
N LEU A 149 -3.92 -20.53 -18.54
CA LEU A 149 -4.74 -19.79 -19.49
C LEU A 149 -5.70 -20.79 -20.12
N GLY A 150 -7.01 -20.55 -19.99
CA GLY A 150 -8.01 -21.41 -20.61
C GLY A 150 -7.82 -21.46 -22.13
N GLU A 151 -7.84 -22.65 -22.71
CA GLU A 151 -7.84 -22.81 -24.16
C GLU A 151 -9.06 -22.08 -24.75
N LYS A 152 -8.80 -21.13 -25.64
CA LYS A 152 -9.86 -20.53 -26.44
C LYS A 152 -10.36 -21.61 -27.41
N LYS A 153 -11.48 -22.28 -27.10
CA LYS A 153 -12.20 -23.09 -28.10
C LYS A 153 -12.59 -22.13 -29.23
N MET A 154 -11.93 -22.28 -30.35
CA MET A 154 -12.35 -21.67 -31.60
C MET A 154 -13.55 -22.44 -32.15
#